data_ee2cd5d7ff106c683c448feb3b42c451
#
_entry.id   ee2cd5d7ff106c683c448feb3b42c451
#
_cell.length_a   1.000
_cell.length_b   1.000
_cell.length_c   1.000
_cell.angle_alpha   90.00
_cell.angle_beta   90.00
_cell.angle_gamma   90.00
#
_symmetry.space_group_name_H-M   'P 1'
#
loop_
_entity.id
_entity.type
_entity.pdbx_description
1 polymer ?
#
loop_
_entity_poly.entity_id
_entity_poly.type
_entity_poly.pdbx_seq_one_letter_code
_entity_poly.pdbx_strand_id
1 'polypeptide(L)'
;MPVSYMEIDLRAFRHNLRVIRSHLKNVPALAVIKANAYGHGAVECLRAALEEGCVGAAVARVEEGCVVRASGFDCPVYVLGLPLPEEMSVGVNEELILPVDDTTNLEAL
;
A
#
# COMPACT_ATOMS: atom_id res chain seq x y z
N MET A 1 -5.80 26.89 15.87
CA MET A 1 -5.88 25.64 16.66
C MET A 1 -7.06 24.81 16.22
N PRO A 2 -6.86 23.56 15.83
CA PRO A 2 -7.99 22.68 15.55
C PRO A 2 -8.74 22.37 16.86
N VAL A 3 -10.07 22.25 16.78
CA VAL A 3 -10.90 21.85 17.91
C VAL A 3 -10.83 20.34 18.16
N SER A 4 -10.39 19.59 17.15
CA SER A 4 -10.16 18.15 17.29
C SER A 4 -9.00 17.73 16.39
N TYR A 5 -8.29 16.69 16.81
CA TYR A 5 -7.19 16.11 16.02
C TYR A 5 -7.11 14.62 16.32
N MET A 6 -6.43 13.92 15.44
CA MET A 6 -6.14 12.51 15.62
C MET A 6 -4.63 12.35 15.81
N GLU A 7 -4.27 11.64 16.88
CA GLU A 7 -2.88 11.40 17.22
C GLU A 7 -2.51 9.97 16.82
N ILE A 8 -1.48 9.83 16.00
CA ILE A 8 -1.01 8.52 15.51
C ILE A 8 0.33 8.21 16.18
N ASP A 9 0.38 7.10 16.88
CA ASP A 9 1.60 6.64 17.55
C ASP A 9 2.33 5.61 16.68
N LEU A 10 3.33 6.07 15.95
CA LEU A 10 4.13 5.18 15.09
C LEU A 10 4.99 4.19 15.88
N ARG A 11 5.33 4.49 17.13
CA ARG A 11 6.06 3.53 17.96
C ARG A 11 5.20 2.32 18.26
N ALA A 12 3.93 2.55 18.61
CA ALA A 12 2.97 1.47 18.84
C ALA A 12 2.74 0.66 17.57
N PHE A 13 2.63 1.33 16.44
CA PHE A 13 2.49 0.68 15.13
C PHE A 13 3.71 -0.20 14.83
N ARG A 14 4.92 0.30 15.00
CA ARG A 14 6.15 -0.46 14.79
C ARG A 14 6.26 -1.65 15.75
N HIS A 15 5.89 -1.45 17.01
CA HIS A 15 5.88 -2.54 17.99
C HIS A 15 4.95 -3.66 17.57
N ASN A 16 3.74 -3.30 17.12
CA ASN A 16 2.77 -4.28 16.67
C ASN A 16 3.27 -5.06 15.45
N LEU A 17 3.95 -4.39 14.53
CA LEU A 17 4.56 -5.06 13.37
C LEU A 17 5.63 -6.05 13.79
N ARG A 18 6.46 -5.70 14.77
CA ARG A 18 7.49 -6.61 15.28
C ARG A 18 6.87 -7.86 15.91
N VAL A 19 5.78 -7.68 16.66
CA VAL A 19 5.05 -8.81 17.26
C VAL A 19 4.49 -9.71 16.18
N ILE A 20 3.81 -9.14 15.18
CA ILE A 20 3.24 -9.91 14.07
C ILE A 20 4.35 -10.65 13.33
N ARG A 21 5.44 -9.98 12.98
CA ARG A 21 6.53 -10.59 12.24
C ARG A 21 7.21 -11.72 13.02
N SER A 22 7.30 -11.61 14.34
CA SER A 22 7.85 -12.69 15.15
C SER A 22 7.01 -13.98 15.05
N HIS A 23 5.71 -13.85 14.78
CA HIS A 23 4.81 -14.99 14.58
C HIS A 23 4.82 -15.49 13.14
N LEU A 24 5.11 -14.64 12.18
CA LEU A 24 5.15 -15.01 10.76
C LEU A 24 6.44 -15.74 10.37
N LYS A 25 7.46 -15.64 11.19
CA LYS A 25 8.79 -16.21 10.92
C LYS A 25 9.34 -15.68 9.58
N ASN A 26 9.47 -16.53 8.57
CA ASN A 26 10.03 -16.15 7.27
C ASN A 26 8.98 -15.80 6.22
N VAL A 27 7.71 -15.73 6.60
CA VAL A 27 6.65 -15.37 5.65
C VAL A 27 6.69 -13.86 5.42
N PRO A 28 6.83 -13.41 4.15
CA PRO A 28 6.83 -11.97 3.87
C PRO A 28 5.46 -11.36 4.13
N ALA A 29 5.45 -10.10 4.54
CA ALA A 29 4.23 -9.36 4.84
C ALA A 29 4.13 -8.09 3.99
N LEU A 30 2.92 -7.78 3.55
CA LEU A 30 2.59 -6.53 2.87
C LEU A 30 1.85 -5.62 3.84
N ALA A 31 2.13 -4.33 3.77
CA ALA A 31 1.37 -3.34 4.52
C ALA A 31 0.14 -2.94 3.70
N VAL A 32 -1.06 -3.21 4.21
CA VAL A 32 -2.29 -2.79 3.57
C VAL A 32 -2.59 -1.36 4.00
N ILE A 33 -2.42 -0.42 3.07
CA ILE A 33 -2.51 1.02 3.35
C ILE A 33 -3.63 1.70 2.56
N LYS A 34 -4.61 0.94 2.11
CA LYS A 34 -5.78 1.50 1.42
C LYS A 34 -6.51 2.50 2.32
N ALA A 35 -7.28 3.39 1.71
CA ALA A 35 -8.02 4.43 2.41
C ALA A 35 -7.10 5.23 3.36
N ASN A 36 -5.93 5.63 2.87
CA ASN A 36 -4.93 6.37 3.64
C ASN A 36 -4.52 5.63 4.92
N ALA A 37 -4.29 4.31 4.80
CA ALA A 37 -4.01 3.42 5.93
C ALA A 37 -5.13 3.48 6.97
N TYR A 38 -6.38 3.40 6.47
CA TYR A 38 -7.58 3.49 7.32
C TYR A 38 -7.62 4.79 8.13
N GLY A 39 -7.11 5.87 7.54
CA GLY A 39 -7.06 7.18 8.17
C GLY A 39 -5.81 7.45 9.01
N HIS A 40 -4.90 6.48 9.10
CA HIS A 40 -3.70 6.62 9.95
C HIS A 40 -2.53 7.31 9.24
N GLY A 41 -2.64 7.58 7.93
CA GLY A 41 -1.56 8.17 7.15
C GLY A 41 -0.76 7.12 6.40
N ALA A 42 -1.08 6.95 5.08
CA ALA A 42 -0.49 5.88 4.28
C ALA A 42 1.03 6.00 4.15
N VAL A 43 1.53 7.21 3.90
CA VAL A 43 2.97 7.43 3.64
C VAL A 43 3.80 7.11 4.89
N GLU A 44 3.40 7.65 6.03
CA GLU A 44 4.11 7.45 7.30
C GLU A 44 4.03 5.98 7.74
N CYS A 45 2.86 5.37 7.61
CA CYS A 45 2.67 3.96 7.97
C CYS A 45 3.48 3.04 7.05
N LEU A 46 3.49 3.31 5.75
CA LEU A 46 4.28 2.50 4.82
C LEU A 46 5.77 2.62 5.10
N ARG A 47 6.26 3.83 5.34
CA ARG A 47 7.68 4.02 5.67
C ARG A 47 8.07 3.22 6.90
N ALA A 48 7.26 3.31 7.96
CA ALA A 48 7.49 2.55 9.18
C ALA A 48 7.43 1.04 8.92
N ALA A 49 6.44 0.59 8.14
CA ALA A 49 6.27 -0.82 7.84
C ALA A 49 7.46 -1.40 7.07
N LEU A 50 7.97 -0.67 6.08
CA LEU A 50 9.14 -1.11 5.31
C LEU A 50 10.38 -1.18 6.18
N GLU A 51 10.58 -0.20 7.06
CA GLU A 51 11.70 -0.21 8.00
C GLU A 51 11.60 -1.36 8.99
N GLU A 52 10.39 -1.81 9.33
CA GLU A 52 10.17 -2.97 10.18
C GLU A 52 10.13 -4.29 9.38
N GLY A 53 10.43 -4.25 8.09
CA GLY A 53 10.64 -5.43 7.28
C GLY A 53 9.48 -5.92 6.44
N CYS A 54 8.40 -5.15 6.32
CA CYS A 54 7.40 -5.43 5.30
C CYS A 54 8.04 -5.29 3.93
N VAL A 55 7.59 -6.09 2.96
CA VAL A 55 8.24 -6.16 1.65
C VAL A 55 7.56 -5.28 0.59
N GLY A 56 6.43 -4.70 0.90
CA GLY A 56 5.71 -3.85 -0.03
C GLY A 56 4.41 -3.37 0.56
N ALA A 57 3.58 -2.81 -0.30
CA ALA A 57 2.29 -2.24 0.06
C ALA A 57 1.16 -2.89 -0.73
N ALA A 58 -0.05 -2.83 -0.18
CA ALA A 58 -1.27 -3.17 -0.89
C ALA A 58 -2.26 -2.02 -0.74
N VAL A 59 -2.83 -1.60 -1.85
CA VAL A 59 -3.80 -0.51 -1.94
C VAL A 59 -5.06 -1.02 -2.64
N ALA A 60 -6.15 -0.28 -2.53
CA ALA A 60 -7.40 -0.70 -3.15
C ALA A 60 -7.50 -0.26 -4.62
N ARG A 61 -6.89 0.89 -4.97
CA ARG A 61 -7.08 1.53 -6.27
C ARG A 61 -5.75 1.99 -6.86
N VAL A 62 -5.74 2.13 -8.19
CA VAL A 62 -4.57 2.63 -8.92
C VAL A 62 -4.15 4.02 -8.42
N GLU A 63 -5.11 4.92 -8.18
CA GLU A 63 -4.78 6.27 -7.71
C GLU A 63 -4.03 6.27 -6.37
N GLU A 64 -4.36 5.35 -5.48
CA GLU A 64 -3.63 5.20 -4.22
C GLU A 64 -2.18 4.75 -4.45
N GLY A 65 -1.99 3.84 -5.40
CA GLY A 65 -0.66 3.42 -5.81
C GLY A 65 0.16 4.55 -6.40
N CYS A 66 -0.47 5.44 -7.17
CA CYS A 66 0.17 6.62 -7.71
C CYS A 66 0.67 7.55 -6.59
N VAL A 67 -0.11 7.72 -5.53
CA VAL A 67 0.31 8.50 -4.36
C VAL A 67 1.55 7.90 -3.71
N VAL A 68 1.59 6.57 -3.59
CA VAL A 68 2.76 5.86 -3.04
C VAL A 68 3.99 6.15 -3.90
N ARG A 69 3.87 6.04 -5.22
CA ARG A 69 4.99 6.34 -6.14
C ARG A 69 5.43 7.80 -6.06
N ALA A 70 4.47 8.72 -6.05
CA ALA A 70 4.77 10.16 -5.95
C ALA A 70 5.49 10.50 -4.64
N SER A 71 5.31 9.69 -3.60
CA SER A 71 5.97 9.88 -2.32
C SER A 71 7.38 9.29 -2.28
N GLY A 72 7.86 8.73 -3.40
CA GLY A 72 9.25 8.27 -3.54
C GLY A 72 9.47 6.80 -3.22
N PHE A 73 8.42 6.02 -2.97
CA PHE A 73 8.57 4.59 -2.71
C PHE A 73 8.71 3.82 -4.02
N ASP A 74 9.64 2.87 -4.04
CA ASP A 74 9.85 1.97 -5.18
C ASP A 74 9.58 0.50 -4.83
N CYS A 75 9.07 0.23 -3.64
CA CYS A 75 8.69 -1.12 -3.23
C CYS A 75 7.56 -1.68 -4.10
N PRO A 76 7.35 -3.02 -4.10
CA PRO A 76 6.18 -3.59 -4.75
C PRO A 76 4.89 -3.00 -4.17
N VAL A 77 3.97 -2.62 -5.05
CA VAL A 77 2.66 -2.08 -4.67
C VAL A 77 1.58 -2.87 -5.40
N TYR A 78 0.78 -3.58 -4.64
CA TYR A 78 -0.30 -4.43 -5.14
C TYR A 78 -1.61 -3.64 -5.12
N VAL A 79 -2.31 -3.62 -6.24
CA VAL A 79 -3.64 -3.05 -6.33
C VAL A 79 -4.64 -4.19 -6.14
N LEU A 80 -5.45 -4.12 -5.09
CA LEU A 80 -6.34 -5.22 -4.72
C LEU A 80 -7.67 -5.18 -5.47
N GLY A 81 -8.17 -3.99 -5.79
CA GLY A 81 -9.39 -3.82 -6.56
C GLY A 81 -9.13 -3.91 -8.06
N LEU A 82 -10.08 -4.43 -8.81
CA LEU A 82 -9.96 -4.53 -10.26
C LEU A 82 -10.03 -3.14 -10.89
N PRO A 83 -8.97 -2.69 -11.59
CA PRO A 83 -8.99 -1.37 -12.22
C PRO A 83 -9.93 -1.32 -13.41
N LEU A 84 -10.43 -0.12 -13.71
CA LEU A 84 -11.11 0.12 -14.97
C LEU A 84 -10.10 0.00 -16.11
N PRO A 85 -10.54 -0.36 -17.35
CA PRO A 85 -9.62 -0.48 -18.48
C PRO A 85 -8.74 0.76 -18.69
N GLU A 86 -9.29 1.94 -18.53
CA GLU A 86 -8.54 3.20 -18.70
C GLU A 86 -7.50 3.46 -17.60
N GLU A 87 -7.60 2.76 -16.47
CA GLU A 87 -6.64 2.89 -15.38
C GLU A 87 -5.44 1.95 -15.57
N MET A 88 -5.56 0.94 -16.43
CA MET A 88 -4.52 -0.09 -16.57
C MET A 88 -3.19 0.49 -17.06
N SER A 89 -3.23 1.40 -18.05
CA SER A 89 -2.00 2.01 -18.57
C SER A 89 -1.29 2.85 -17.51
N VAL A 90 -2.05 3.55 -16.66
CA VAL A 90 -1.48 4.32 -15.56
C VAL A 90 -0.81 3.37 -14.56
N GLY A 91 -1.49 2.28 -14.22
CA GLY A 91 -0.93 1.28 -13.31
C GLY A 91 0.37 0.68 -13.83
N VAL A 92 0.44 0.37 -15.14
CA VAL A 92 1.65 -0.15 -15.76
C VAL A 92 2.77 0.88 -15.72
N ASN A 93 2.48 2.13 -16.08
CA ASN A 93 3.48 3.20 -16.09
C ASN A 93 4.07 3.45 -14.70
N GLU A 94 3.25 3.29 -13.67
CA GLU A 94 3.68 3.47 -12.28
C GLU A 94 4.25 2.19 -11.67
N GLU A 95 4.39 1.15 -12.48
CA GLU A 95 4.94 -0.15 -12.04
C GLU A 95 4.17 -0.76 -10.87
N LEU A 96 2.85 -0.64 -10.90
CA LEU A 96 1.98 -1.26 -9.91
C LEU A 96 1.69 -2.71 -10.33
N ILE A 97 1.44 -3.56 -9.33
CA ILE A 97 1.04 -4.94 -9.56
C ILE A 97 -0.48 -4.98 -9.62
N LEU A 98 -1.02 -5.30 -10.79
CA LEU A 98 -2.43 -5.17 -11.10
C LEU A 98 -3.13 -6.52 -11.17
N PRO A 99 -4.36 -6.64 -10.65
CA PRO A 99 -5.14 -7.86 -10.83
C PRO A 99 -5.70 -7.93 -12.26
N VAL A 100 -5.81 -9.13 -12.77
CA VAL A 100 -6.38 -9.42 -14.10
C VAL A 100 -7.41 -10.53 -13.92
N ASP A 101 -8.64 -10.30 -14.32
CA ASP A 101 -9.71 -11.31 -14.15
C ASP A 101 -10.23 -11.86 -15.48
N ASP A 102 -10.03 -11.15 -16.60
CA ASP A 102 -10.48 -11.60 -17.92
C ASP A 102 -9.61 -10.99 -19.03
N THR A 103 -9.95 -11.35 -20.28
CA THR A 103 -9.21 -10.88 -21.45
C THR A 103 -9.38 -9.38 -21.69
N THR A 104 -10.49 -8.78 -21.27
CA THR A 104 -10.74 -7.35 -21.48
C THR A 104 -9.72 -6.49 -20.76
N ASN A 105 -9.51 -6.73 -19.46
CA ASN A 105 -8.52 -5.95 -18.76
C ASN A 105 -7.09 -6.39 -19.03
N LEU A 106 -6.89 -7.64 -19.43
CA LEU A 106 -5.57 -8.08 -19.89
C LEU A 106 -5.15 -7.34 -21.16
N GLU A 107 -6.05 -7.15 -22.11
CA GLU A 107 -5.79 -6.43 -23.35
C GLU A 107 -5.56 -4.93 -23.11
N ALA A 108 -6.05 -4.37 -21.99
CA ALA A 108 -5.86 -2.97 -21.64
C ALA A 108 -4.48 -2.68 -21.04
N LEU A 109 -3.69 -3.69 -20.75
CA LEU A 109 -2.34 -3.49 -20.22
C LEU A 109 -1.38 -2.84 -21.26
#